data_77bcfd983815fa5152ba3e95dad9ac58
#
_entry.id   77bcfd983815fa5152ba3e95dad9ac58
#
_cell.length_a   1.000
_cell.length_b   1.000
_cell.length_c   1.000
_cell.angle_alpha   90.00
_cell.angle_beta   90.00
_cell.angle_gamma   90.00
#
_symmetry.space_group_name_H-M   'P 1'
#
loop_
_entity.id
_entity.type
_entity.pdbx_description
1 polymer ?
#
loop_
_entity_poly.entity_id
_entity_poly.type
_entity_poly.pdbx_seq_one_letter_code
_entity_poly.pdbx_strand_id
1 'polypeptide(L)'
;MVNSTLSHISYLLDTNIISELIKPQPNQHVISQFQLYQHEIAIPSLVWHELRFGWLKMPQGQRKEMIGSFLHDIVSLIPTLSYHESAAKIHAEIRLEAQQNGLNIPFADGQIAAMAQGLPLVTRNSKDFQNISGLRLVNWFI
;
A
#
# COMPACT_ATOMS: atom_id res chain seq x y z
N MET A 1 15.74 -16.80 3.72
CA MET A 1 16.50 -15.72 3.07
C MET A 1 15.56 -14.56 2.76
N VAL A 2 15.88 -13.40 3.31
CA VAL A 2 15.05 -12.22 3.15
C VAL A 2 14.86 -11.86 1.68
N ASN A 3 15.94 -11.95 0.89
CA ASN A 3 15.91 -11.58 -0.52
C ASN A 3 15.04 -12.48 -1.39
N SER A 4 14.92 -13.77 -1.05
CA SER A 4 14.10 -14.68 -1.83
C SER A 4 12.61 -14.36 -1.71
N THR A 5 12.16 -13.89 -0.55
CA THR A 5 10.77 -13.47 -0.36
C THR A 5 10.46 -12.23 -1.20
N LEU A 6 11.36 -11.24 -1.17
CA LEU A 6 11.16 -9.98 -1.92
C LEU A 6 11.26 -10.18 -3.43
N SER A 7 12.06 -11.16 -3.89
CA SER A 7 12.22 -11.39 -5.33
C SER A 7 10.96 -11.88 -6.02
N HIS A 8 9.98 -12.39 -5.27
CA HIS A 8 8.70 -12.84 -5.81
C HIS A 8 7.61 -11.79 -5.79
N ILE A 9 7.92 -10.58 -5.32
CA ILE A 9 6.94 -9.52 -5.21
C ILE A 9 6.93 -8.69 -6.49
N SER A 10 5.75 -8.54 -7.07
CA SER A 10 5.56 -7.77 -8.31
C SER A 10 4.87 -6.43 -8.07
N TYR A 11 4.13 -6.30 -6.97
CA TYR A 11 3.35 -5.09 -6.68
C TYR A 11 3.34 -4.76 -5.20
N LEU A 12 3.35 -3.46 -4.90
CA LEU A 12 3.12 -2.94 -3.57
C LEU A 12 1.72 -2.32 -3.56
N LEU A 13 0.89 -2.69 -2.59
CA LEU A 13 -0.50 -2.23 -2.54
C LEU A 13 -0.67 -1.10 -1.53
N ASP A 14 -1.31 -0.02 -1.97
CA ASP A 14 -1.72 1.07 -1.08
C ASP A 14 -2.98 0.68 -0.30
N THR A 15 -3.29 1.43 0.75
CA THR A 15 -4.42 1.16 1.65
C THR A 15 -5.73 1.02 0.92
N ASN A 16 -5.99 1.90 -0.08
CA ASN A 16 -7.28 1.91 -0.78
C ASN A 16 -7.57 0.62 -1.55
N ILE A 17 -6.55 -0.14 -1.91
CA ILE A 17 -6.74 -1.44 -2.57
C ILE A 17 -7.30 -2.45 -1.56
N ILE A 18 -6.67 -2.53 -0.39
CA ILE A 18 -7.14 -3.46 0.66
C ILE A 18 -8.53 -3.04 1.17
N SER A 19 -8.73 -1.73 1.38
CA SER A 19 -10.02 -1.21 1.85
C SER A 19 -11.15 -1.51 0.87
N GLU A 20 -10.85 -1.54 -0.43
CA GLU A 20 -11.85 -1.88 -1.43
C GLU A 20 -12.35 -3.32 -1.26
N LEU A 21 -11.46 -4.23 -0.94
CA LEU A 21 -11.81 -5.65 -0.81
C LEU A 21 -12.81 -5.93 0.33
N ILE A 22 -12.85 -5.07 1.33
CA ILE A 22 -13.72 -5.27 2.50
C ILE A 22 -15.03 -4.47 2.41
N LYS A 23 -15.28 -3.78 1.31
CA LYS A 23 -16.55 -3.10 1.09
C LYS A 23 -17.67 -4.12 0.82
N PRO A 24 -18.94 -3.78 1.13
CA PRO A 24 -20.06 -4.68 0.82
C PRO A 24 -20.17 -5.02 -0.66
N GLN A 25 -19.84 -4.08 -1.55
CA GLN A 25 -19.88 -4.28 -3.00
C GLN A 25 -18.54 -3.83 -3.58
N PRO A 26 -17.48 -4.64 -3.44
CA PRO A 26 -16.17 -4.24 -3.93
C PRO A 26 -16.10 -4.23 -5.45
N ASN A 27 -15.19 -3.41 -5.97
CA ASN A 27 -14.93 -3.34 -7.40
C ASN A 27 -14.43 -4.70 -7.90
N GLN A 28 -15.10 -5.24 -8.93
CA GLN A 28 -14.80 -6.58 -9.43
C GLN A 28 -13.41 -6.69 -10.06
N HIS A 29 -12.94 -5.61 -10.69
CA HIS A 29 -11.62 -5.62 -11.30
C HIS A 29 -10.53 -5.68 -10.22
N VAL A 30 -10.71 -4.95 -9.12
CA VAL A 30 -9.79 -5.01 -7.99
C VAL A 30 -9.73 -6.42 -7.41
N ILE A 31 -10.90 -7.05 -7.22
CA ILE A 31 -10.96 -8.43 -6.73
C ILE A 31 -10.20 -9.37 -7.66
N SER A 32 -10.46 -9.28 -8.96
CA SER A 32 -9.81 -10.14 -9.96
C SER A 32 -8.30 -9.99 -9.94
N GLN A 33 -7.81 -8.75 -9.90
CA GLN A 33 -6.38 -8.48 -9.88
C GLN A 33 -5.73 -8.96 -8.58
N PHE A 34 -6.42 -8.76 -7.45
CA PHE A 34 -5.93 -9.26 -6.17
C PHE A 34 -5.79 -10.77 -6.18
N GLN A 35 -6.79 -11.48 -6.69
CA GLN A 35 -6.75 -12.94 -6.78
C GLN A 35 -5.65 -13.41 -7.72
N LEU A 36 -5.48 -12.72 -8.85
CA LEU A 36 -4.45 -13.08 -9.83
C LEU A 36 -3.04 -12.94 -9.26
N TYR A 37 -2.79 -11.88 -8.50
CA TYR A 37 -1.44 -11.55 -8.01
C TYR A 37 -1.24 -11.82 -6.52
N GLN A 38 -2.16 -12.51 -5.85
CA GLN A 38 -2.15 -12.67 -4.39
C GLN A 38 -0.86 -13.23 -3.80
N HIS A 39 -0.06 -13.94 -4.59
CA HIS A 39 1.21 -14.50 -4.14
C HIS A 39 2.42 -13.65 -4.52
N GLU A 40 2.18 -12.48 -5.13
CA GLU A 40 3.22 -11.59 -5.66
C GLU A 40 3.06 -10.16 -5.16
N ILE A 41 2.41 -9.97 -4.03
CA ILE A 41 2.10 -8.64 -3.51
C ILE A 41 2.71 -8.44 -2.13
N ALA A 42 2.96 -7.18 -1.80
CA ALA A 42 3.36 -6.76 -0.47
C ALA A 42 2.61 -5.48 -0.11
N ILE A 43 2.61 -5.13 1.16
CA ILE A 43 2.04 -3.85 1.62
C ILE A 43 3.08 -3.09 2.43
N PRO A 44 3.07 -1.75 2.35
CA PRO A 44 3.90 -0.94 3.24
C PRO A 44 3.41 -1.07 4.68
N SER A 45 4.30 -0.97 5.64
CA SER A 45 3.92 -1.01 7.06
C SER A 45 2.93 0.07 7.44
N LEU A 46 2.96 1.22 6.74
CA LEU A 46 1.98 2.30 6.95
C LEU A 46 0.55 1.87 6.62
N VAL A 47 0.38 0.95 5.69
CA VAL A 47 -0.94 0.41 5.35
C VAL A 47 -1.52 -0.33 6.54
N TRP A 48 -0.69 -1.10 7.26
CA TRP A 48 -1.13 -1.75 8.51
C TRP A 48 -1.62 -0.74 9.53
N HIS A 49 -0.89 0.37 9.68
CA HIS A 49 -1.30 1.43 10.59
C HIS A 49 -2.70 1.94 10.25
N GLU A 50 -2.93 2.26 8.98
CA GLU A 50 -4.21 2.81 8.52
C GLU A 50 -5.36 1.80 8.66
N LEU A 51 -5.12 0.56 8.25
CA LEU A 51 -6.13 -0.49 8.33
C LEU A 51 -6.51 -0.78 9.79
N ARG A 52 -5.51 -0.93 10.64
CA ARG A 52 -5.75 -1.24 12.04
C ARG A 52 -6.42 -0.07 12.77
N PHE A 53 -5.96 1.14 12.52
CA PHE A 53 -6.57 2.33 13.12
C PHE A 53 -8.03 2.45 12.71
N GLY A 54 -8.34 2.28 11.43
CA GLY A 54 -9.71 2.31 10.94
C GLY A 54 -10.58 1.23 11.58
N TRP A 55 -10.04 0.03 11.73
CA TRP A 55 -10.75 -1.07 12.37
C TRP A 55 -11.00 -0.81 13.87
N LEU A 56 -10.00 -0.32 14.58
CA LEU A 56 -10.12 -0.02 16.00
C LEU A 56 -11.20 1.03 16.30
N LYS A 57 -11.39 2.00 15.38
CA LYS A 57 -12.40 3.06 15.54
C LYS A 57 -13.83 2.57 15.30
N MET A 58 -14.00 1.42 14.65
CA MET A 58 -15.34 0.95 14.31
C MET A 58 -16.15 0.61 15.56
N PRO A 59 -17.48 0.85 15.53
CA PRO A 59 -18.34 0.40 16.61
C PRO A 59 -18.37 -1.13 16.68
N GLN A 60 -18.52 -1.66 17.88
CA GLN A 60 -18.64 -3.10 18.07
C GLN A 60 -19.83 -3.64 17.29
N GLY A 61 -19.67 -4.82 16.70
CA GLY A 61 -20.71 -5.47 15.93
C GLY A 61 -20.14 -6.45 14.91
N GLN A 62 -21.02 -7.06 14.13
CA GLN A 62 -20.65 -8.08 13.14
C GLN A 62 -19.69 -7.54 12.08
N ARG A 63 -19.91 -6.29 11.65
CA ARG A 63 -19.06 -5.68 10.62
C ARG A 63 -17.61 -5.59 11.09
N LYS A 64 -17.41 -5.12 12.32
CA LYS A 64 -16.08 -5.03 12.91
C LYS A 64 -15.42 -6.41 13.04
N GLU A 65 -16.20 -7.40 13.47
CA GLU A 65 -15.70 -8.76 13.60
C GLU A 65 -15.28 -9.35 12.25
N MET A 66 -16.08 -9.13 11.22
CA MET A 66 -15.76 -9.61 9.86
C MET A 66 -14.48 -8.98 9.35
N ILE A 67 -14.34 -7.67 9.52
CA ILE A 67 -13.14 -6.97 9.06
C ILE A 67 -11.93 -7.41 9.86
N GLY A 68 -12.07 -7.58 11.17
CA GLY A 68 -10.99 -8.10 12.01
C GLY A 68 -10.52 -9.47 11.58
N SER A 69 -11.45 -10.36 11.24
CA SER A 69 -11.11 -11.68 10.72
C SER A 69 -10.38 -11.59 9.38
N PHE A 70 -10.83 -10.70 8.49
CA PHE A 70 -10.17 -10.50 7.20
C PHE A 70 -8.73 -10.01 7.39
N LEU A 71 -8.52 -9.03 8.28
CA LEU A 71 -7.18 -8.54 8.57
C LEU A 71 -6.30 -9.64 9.13
N HIS A 72 -6.83 -10.45 10.04
CA HIS A 72 -6.07 -11.52 10.68
C HIS A 72 -5.80 -12.70 9.74
N ASP A 73 -6.79 -13.12 8.96
CA ASP A 73 -6.71 -14.35 8.18
C ASP A 73 -6.11 -14.15 6.80
N ILE A 74 -6.34 -12.99 6.20
CA ILE A 74 -5.94 -12.72 4.80
C ILE A 74 -4.79 -11.73 4.73
N VAL A 75 -4.98 -10.53 5.28
CA VAL A 75 -3.98 -9.47 5.15
C VAL A 75 -2.68 -9.82 5.87
N SER A 76 -2.77 -10.52 6.99
CA SER A 76 -1.58 -10.94 7.75
C SER A 76 -0.66 -11.90 6.96
N LEU A 77 -1.18 -12.53 5.91
CA LEU A 77 -0.39 -13.41 5.05
C LEU A 77 0.39 -12.63 3.99
N ILE A 78 0.07 -11.36 3.78
CA ILE A 78 0.76 -10.52 2.80
C ILE A 78 2.06 -10.02 3.42
N PRO A 79 3.20 -10.18 2.73
CA PRO A 79 4.47 -9.63 3.21
C PRO A 79 4.38 -8.11 3.41
N THR A 80 5.01 -7.62 4.47
CA THR A 80 5.01 -6.20 4.81
C THR A 80 6.41 -5.63 4.62
N LEU A 81 6.51 -4.52 3.87
CA LEU A 81 7.75 -3.78 3.72
C LEU A 81 7.81 -2.66 4.75
N SER A 82 8.93 -2.53 5.43
CA SER A 82 9.11 -1.56 6.49
C SER A 82 9.72 -0.25 5.99
N TYR A 83 9.48 0.82 6.73
CA TYR A 83 10.16 2.09 6.52
C TYR A 83 11.49 2.02 7.28
N HIS A 84 12.47 1.38 6.66
CA HIS A 84 13.79 1.17 7.27
C HIS A 84 14.80 2.22 6.79
N GLU A 85 16.07 2.02 7.08
CA GLU A 85 17.10 3.02 6.78
C GLU A 85 17.16 3.38 5.29
N SER A 86 17.14 2.39 4.41
CA SER A 86 17.18 2.65 2.96
C SER A 86 15.98 3.45 2.50
N ALA A 87 14.79 3.11 2.98
CA ALA A 87 13.58 3.84 2.65
C ALA A 87 13.63 5.27 3.17
N ALA A 88 14.16 5.47 4.39
CA ALA A 88 14.30 6.80 4.98
C ALA A 88 15.21 7.71 4.14
N LYS A 89 16.30 7.15 3.61
CA LYS A 89 17.22 7.91 2.75
C LYS A 89 16.56 8.28 1.42
N ILE A 90 15.86 7.34 0.81
CA ILE A 90 15.13 7.59 -0.44
C ILE A 90 14.04 8.64 -0.21
N HIS A 91 13.33 8.55 0.90
CA HIS A 91 12.29 9.53 1.25
C HIS A 91 12.85 10.94 1.37
N ALA A 92 14.04 11.08 1.96
CA ALA A 92 14.70 12.39 2.05
C ALA A 92 14.99 12.97 0.66
N GLU A 93 15.42 12.14 -0.28
CA GLU A 93 15.65 12.55 -1.67
C GLU A 93 14.35 12.96 -2.36
N ILE A 94 13.28 12.20 -2.16
CA ILE A 94 11.95 12.52 -2.70
C ILE A 94 11.47 13.88 -2.19
N ARG A 95 11.66 14.14 -0.90
CA ARG A 95 11.25 15.42 -0.28
C ARG A 95 12.04 16.59 -0.85
N LEU A 96 13.34 16.43 -1.02
CA LEU A 96 14.17 17.50 -1.58
C LEU A 96 13.75 17.82 -3.00
N GLU A 97 13.58 16.81 -3.84
CA GLU A 97 13.16 17.01 -5.23
C GLU A 97 11.79 17.70 -5.30
N ALA A 98 10.85 17.31 -4.45
CA ALA A 98 9.55 17.96 -4.39
C ALA A 98 9.68 19.44 -4.03
N GLN A 99 10.47 19.77 -3.01
CA GLN A 99 10.68 21.16 -2.61
C GLN A 99 11.31 21.98 -3.72
N GLN A 100 12.29 21.42 -4.43
CA GLN A 100 12.96 22.11 -5.53
C GLN A 100 12.02 22.40 -6.69
N ASN A 101 10.99 21.59 -6.86
CA ASN A 101 10.00 21.75 -7.93
C ASN A 101 8.72 22.46 -7.46
N GLY A 102 8.70 22.99 -6.24
CA GLY A 102 7.54 23.67 -5.68
C GLY A 102 6.36 22.77 -5.42
N LEU A 103 6.60 21.48 -5.22
CA LEU A 103 5.55 20.48 -4.98
C LEU A 103 5.47 20.15 -3.49
N ASN A 104 4.25 19.82 -3.05
CA ASN A 104 4.01 19.39 -1.68
C ASN A 104 3.49 17.96 -1.70
N ILE A 105 4.35 17.01 -1.31
CA ILE A 105 3.98 15.61 -1.22
C ILE A 105 3.72 15.29 0.26
N PRO A 106 2.53 14.77 0.61
CA PRO A 106 2.25 14.39 1.99
C PRO A 106 3.31 13.43 2.52
N PHE A 107 3.68 13.59 3.79
CA PHE A 107 4.77 12.82 4.38
C PHE A 107 4.55 11.32 4.26
N ALA A 108 3.33 10.85 4.57
CA ALA A 108 3.00 9.43 4.48
C ALA A 108 3.12 8.89 3.05
N ASP A 109 2.70 9.70 2.05
CA ASP A 109 2.81 9.28 0.65
C ASP A 109 4.26 9.16 0.22
N GLY A 110 5.11 10.07 0.68
CA GLY A 110 6.55 9.98 0.43
C GLY A 110 7.18 8.74 1.07
N GLN A 111 6.74 8.39 2.28
CA GLN A 111 7.18 7.17 2.93
C GLN A 111 6.79 5.91 2.13
N ILE A 112 5.54 5.86 1.68
CA ILE A 112 5.05 4.73 0.88
C ILE A 112 5.84 4.61 -0.42
N ALA A 113 6.04 5.74 -1.11
CA ALA A 113 6.82 5.76 -2.35
C ALA A 113 8.25 5.25 -2.14
N ALA A 114 8.87 5.66 -1.04
CA ALA A 114 10.23 5.22 -0.70
C ALA A 114 10.28 3.73 -0.40
N MET A 115 9.25 3.21 0.28
CA MET A 115 9.18 1.78 0.59
C MET A 115 8.97 0.92 -0.65
N ALA A 116 8.46 1.48 -1.73
CA ALA A 116 8.25 0.75 -2.98
C ALA A 116 9.56 0.26 -3.60
N GLN A 117 10.63 1.04 -3.51
CA GLN A 117 11.98 0.65 -3.93
C GLN A 117 12.00 -0.03 -5.31
N GLY A 118 11.37 0.61 -6.29
CA GLY A 118 11.33 0.10 -7.65
C GLY A 118 10.14 -0.78 -7.98
N LEU A 119 9.38 -1.21 -6.99
CA LEU A 119 8.15 -1.96 -7.24
C LEU A 119 7.05 -1.01 -7.73
N PRO A 120 6.20 -1.46 -8.66
CA PRO A 120 4.99 -0.69 -9.00
C PRO A 120 4.09 -0.54 -7.78
N LEU A 121 3.62 0.67 -7.54
CA LEU A 121 2.65 0.95 -6.48
C LEU A 121 1.25 0.88 -7.07
N VAL A 122 0.41 0.01 -6.52
CA VAL A 122 -0.98 -0.10 -6.91
C VAL A 122 -1.79 0.82 -6.01
N THR A 123 -2.40 1.84 -6.61
CA THR A 123 -3.17 2.83 -5.86
C THR A 123 -4.29 3.40 -6.72
N ARG A 124 -5.39 3.80 -6.08
CA ARG A 124 -6.44 4.55 -6.75
C ARG A 124 -6.07 6.03 -6.85
N ASN A 125 -5.23 6.51 -5.92
CA ASN A 125 -4.90 7.92 -5.78
C ASN A 125 -3.63 8.30 -6.56
N SER A 126 -3.62 8.01 -7.86
CA SER A 126 -2.45 8.26 -8.70
C SER A 126 -2.01 9.73 -8.67
N LYS A 127 -2.94 10.66 -8.48
CA LYS A 127 -2.63 12.09 -8.43
C LYS A 127 -1.68 12.44 -7.27
N ASP A 128 -1.78 11.74 -6.16
CA ASP A 128 -0.96 12.01 -4.98
C ASP A 128 0.50 11.58 -5.18
N PHE A 129 0.74 10.67 -6.13
CA PHE A 129 2.06 10.06 -6.35
C PHE A 129 2.68 10.41 -7.70
N GLN A 130 1.92 11.02 -8.62
CA GLN A 130 2.37 11.18 -10.01
C GLN A 130 3.61 12.06 -10.18
N ASN A 131 3.89 12.93 -9.21
CA ASN A 131 5.02 13.84 -9.26
C ASN A 131 6.30 13.27 -8.63
N ILE A 132 6.28 12.00 -8.26
CA ILE A 132 7.44 11.34 -7.67
C ILE A 132 8.22 10.62 -8.77
N SER A 133 9.44 11.09 -9.03
CA SER A 133 10.30 10.53 -10.08
C SER A 133 10.60 9.05 -9.79
N GLY A 134 10.57 8.24 -10.85
CA GLY A 134 10.97 6.84 -10.77
C GLY A 134 9.92 5.91 -10.16
N LEU A 135 8.82 6.44 -9.66
CA LEU A 135 7.75 5.62 -9.10
C LEU A 135 6.78 5.20 -10.21
N ARG A 136 6.59 3.89 -10.37
CA ARG A 136 5.61 3.36 -11.31
C ARG A 136 4.28 3.18 -10.61
N LEU A 137 3.20 3.65 -11.23
CA LEU A 137 1.86 3.58 -10.67
C LEU A 137 0.97 2.68 -11.50
N VAL A 138 0.17 1.88 -10.81
CA VAL A 138 -0.80 0.97 -11.42
C VAL A 138 -2.15 1.17 -10.73
N ASN A 139 -3.22 1.22 -11.52
CA ASN A 139 -4.57 1.36 -10.99
C ASN A 139 -5.38 0.10 -11.30
N TRP A 140 -5.78 -0.63 -10.27
CA TRP A 140 -6.56 -1.86 -10.42
C TRP A 140 -8.07 -1.61 -10.53
N PHE A 141 -8.50 -0.35 -10.40
CA PHE A 141 -9.92 -0.02 -10.48
C PHE A 141 -10.43 0.09 -11.92
N ILE A 142 -9.52 0.12 -12.87
CA ILE A 142 -9.85 0.26 -14.30
C ILE A 142 -9.23 -0.85 -15.14
#